data_035e6891a76baaf2bd110b0ed5682e74
#
_entry.id   035e6891a76baaf2bd110b0ed5682e74
#
_cell.length_a   1.000
_cell.length_b   1.000
_cell.length_c   1.000
_cell.angle_alpha   90.00
_cell.angle_beta   90.00
_cell.angle_gamma   90.00
#
_symmetry.space_group_name_H-M   'P 1'
#
loop_
_entity.id
_entity.type
_entity.pdbx_description
1 polymer ?
#
loop_
_entity_poly.entity_id
_entity_poly.type
_entity_poly.pdbx_seq_one_letter_code
_entity_poly.pdbx_strand_id
1 'polypeptide(L)'
;SGASDALEGWVDIFTPGDPTTVSAPGDSRAEVMEEESERFMRITSGQSGAPVLFDIGQGVLEDIAGTRAVFNIVAEAREGGDTQISVDCSLAELGDCGRKRYAVGAAREEYLFEIELPASRPGTGGTIAINPDVEGRGRAVDIHAIRVRPVR
;
A
#
# COMPACT_ATOMS: atom_id res chain seq x y z
N SER A 1 -2.02 5.57 -25.86
CA SER A 1 -1.73 6.84 -25.22
C SER A 1 -0.68 6.65 -24.12
N GLY A 2 0.03 7.72 -23.76
CA GLY A 2 1.05 7.67 -22.76
C GLY A 2 0.55 7.22 -21.39
N ALA A 3 -0.67 7.63 -21.00
CA ALA A 3 -1.25 7.26 -19.71
C ALA A 3 -1.55 5.77 -19.64
N SER A 4 -2.11 5.18 -20.70
CA SER A 4 -2.38 3.75 -20.78
C SER A 4 -1.07 2.95 -20.74
N ASP A 5 -0.07 3.40 -21.46
CA ASP A 5 1.23 2.73 -21.52
C ASP A 5 1.91 2.76 -20.14
N ALA A 6 1.81 3.88 -19.41
CA ALA A 6 2.42 4.02 -18.10
C ALA A 6 1.81 3.06 -17.07
N LEU A 7 0.54 2.67 -17.24
CA LEU A 7 -0.15 1.77 -16.33
C LEU A 7 -0.16 0.32 -16.82
N GLU A 8 0.37 0.07 -18.01
CA GLU A 8 0.39 -1.28 -18.57
C GLU A 8 1.20 -2.23 -17.72
N GLY A 9 0.63 -3.39 -17.43
CA GLY A 9 1.25 -4.41 -16.60
C GLY A 9 1.07 -4.21 -15.10
N TRP A 10 0.63 -3.05 -14.66
CA TRP A 10 0.33 -2.80 -13.26
C TRP A 10 -1.06 -3.30 -12.90
N VAL A 11 -1.13 -3.97 -11.77
CA VAL A 11 -2.38 -4.49 -11.22
C VAL A 11 -2.71 -3.70 -9.97
N ASP A 12 -3.94 -3.22 -9.87
CA ASP A 12 -4.37 -2.46 -8.69
C ASP A 12 -4.57 -3.37 -7.49
N ILE A 13 -3.97 -2.99 -6.36
CA ILE A 13 -4.24 -3.58 -5.05
C ILE A 13 -5.26 -2.70 -4.32
N PHE A 14 -5.05 -1.39 -4.37
CA PHE A 14 -5.95 -0.43 -3.76
C PHE A 14 -6.19 0.73 -4.72
N THR A 15 -7.46 1.09 -4.88
CA THR A 15 -7.88 2.32 -5.52
C THR A 15 -8.86 3.04 -4.59
N PRO A 16 -8.83 4.38 -4.53
CA PRO A 16 -9.75 5.11 -3.66
C PRO A 16 -11.22 4.91 -3.99
N GLY A 17 -11.52 4.46 -5.20
CA GLY A 17 -12.90 4.16 -5.61
C GLY A 17 -13.48 2.90 -4.96
N ASP A 18 -12.64 2.04 -4.39
CA ASP A 18 -13.07 0.82 -3.72
C ASP A 18 -12.42 0.70 -2.35
N PRO A 19 -12.98 1.35 -1.32
CA PRO A 19 -12.42 1.31 0.02
C PRO A 19 -12.70 0.01 0.78
N THR A 20 -13.45 -0.92 0.21
CA THR A 20 -13.83 -2.16 0.90
C THR A 20 -12.65 -3.07 1.19
N THR A 21 -11.51 -2.86 0.51
CA THR A 21 -10.29 -3.63 0.73
C THR A 21 -9.43 -3.08 1.87
N VAL A 22 -9.90 -2.03 2.56
CA VAL A 22 -9.12 -1.37 3.60
C VAL A 22 -9.76 -1.63 4.97
N SER A 23 -8.93 -1.96 5.95
CA SER A 23 -9.39 -2.08 7.33
C SER A 23 -8.42 -1.37 8.28
N ALA A 24 -8.96 -0.87 9.38
CA ALA A 24 -8.19 -0.10 10.35
C ALA A 24 -8.39 -0.72 11.74
N PRO A 25 -7.58 -1.73 12.10
CA PRO A 25 -7.71 -2.40 13.39
C PRO A 25 -7.26 -1.51 14.55
N GLY A 26 -7.81 -1.79 15.73
CA GLY A 26 -7.44 -1.06 16.94
C GLY A 26 -7.85 0.40 16.86
N ASP A 27 -6.93 1.29 17.17
CA ASP A 27 -7.14 2.74 17.14
C ASP A 27 -6.60 3.40 15.86
N SER A 28 -6.21 2.61 14.86
CA SER A 28 -5.87 3.18 13.55
C SER A 28 -7.15 3.64 12.85
N ARG A 29 -7.00 4.51 11.85
CA ARG A 29 -8.13 5.06 11.10
C ARG A 29 -7.80 5.13 9.62
N ALA A 30 -8.84 4.93 8.80
CA ALA A 30 -8.75 5.08 7.37
C ALA A 30 -10.04 5.77 6.90
N GLU A 31 -9.89 6.89 6.20
CA GLU A 31 -11.02 7.70 5.75
C GLU A 31 -10.86 8.04 4.28
N VAL A 32 -11.94 7.83 3.50
CA VAL A 32 -11.97 8.28 2.12
C VAL A 32 -12.14 9.80 2.14
N MET A 33 -11.20 10.49 1.50
CA MET A 33 -11.21 11.93 1.36
C MET A 33 -11.46 12.30 -0.10
N GLU A 34 -12.06 13.45 -0.32
CA GLU A 34 -12.26 13.98 -1.66
C GLU A 34 -11.89 15.46 -1.66
N GLU A 35 -10.90 15.82 -2.47
CA GLU A 35 -10.45 17.19 -2.64
C GLU A 35 -10.25 17.45 -4.12
N GLU A 36 -10.84 18.53 -4.62
CA GLU A 36 -10.72 18.93 -6.03
C GLU A 36 -11.08 17.81 -7.00
N SER A 37 -12.17 17.08 -6.68
CA SER A 37 -12.68 15.95 -7.47
C SER A 37 -11.76 14.74 -7.48
N GLU A 38 -10.74 14.71 -6.63
CA GLU A 38 -9.83 13.59 -6.47
C GLU A 38 -10.08 12.88 -5.15
N ARG A 39 -10.14 11.55 -5.18
CA ARG A 39 -10.30 10.74 -3.98
C ARG A 39 -8.98 10.12 -3.57
N PHE A 40 -8.80 10.01 -2.26
CA PHE A 40 -7.66 9.31 -1.67
C PHE A 40 -8.04 8.79 -0.30
N MET A 41 -7.20 7.92 0.27
CA MET A 41 -7.45 7.36 1.60
C MET A 41 -6.49 8.01 2.59
N ARG A 42 -7.02 8.74 3.56
CA ARG A 42 -6.19 9.30 4.65
C ARG A 42 -6.10 8.30 5.77
N ILE A 43 -4.89 7.94 6.14
CA ILE A 43 -4.66 6.94 7.17
C ILE A 43 -3.89 7.55 8.34
N THR A 44 -4.23 7.11 9.55
CA THR A 44 -3.51 7.44 10.79
C THR A 44 -3.38 6.18 11.62
N SER A 45 -2.27 6.06 12.34
CA SER A 45 -2.17 5.09 13.42
C SER A 45 -2.57 5.79 14.71
N GLY A 46 -3.15 5.07 15.64
CA GLY A 46 -3.39 5.62 16.96
C GLY A 46 -2.14 5.55 17.84
N GLN A 47 -2.30 5.79 19.12
CA GLN A 47 -1.20 5.73 20.08
C GLN A 47 -0.56 4.35 20.14
N SER A 48 -1.31 3.30 19.83
CA SER A 48 -0.78 1.93 19.81
C SER A 48 0.17 1.68 18.64
N GLY A 49 0.19 2.55 17.63
CA GLY A 49 0.96 2.31 16.42
C GLY A 49 0.36 1.27 15.51
N ALA A 50 -0.93 0.97 15.65
CA ALA A 50 -1.60 -0.04 14.82
C ALA A 50 -1.58 0.37 13.34
N PRO A 51 -1.22 -0.55 12.44
CA PRO A 51 -1.20 -0.23 11.02
C PRO A 51 -2.61 -0.21 10.41
N VAL A 52 -2.72 0.37 9.24
CA VAL A 52 -3.89 0.23 8.38
C VAL A 52 -3.59 -0.89 7.39
N LEU A 53 -4.57 -1.75 7.14
CA LEU A 53 -4.41 -2.96 6.33
C LEU A 53 -5.11 -2.79 4.99
N PHE A 54 -4.39 -3.16 3.93
CA PHE A 54 -4.91 -3.16 2.56
C PHE A 54 -4.89 -4.60 2.05
N ASP A 55 -6.05 -5.14 1.71
CA ASP A 55 -6.15 -6.52 1.25
C ASP A 55 -5.63 -6.67 -0.18
N ILE A 56 -4.94 -7.77 -0.42
CA ILE A 56 -4.49 -8.16 -1.75
C ILE A 56 -5.32 -9.40 -2.15
N GLY A 57 -6.02 -9.31 -3.27
CA GLY A 57 -6.83 -10.42 -3.74
C GLY A 57 -5.99 -11.66 -4.07
N GLN A 58 -6.58 -12.84 -3.88
CA GLN A 58 -5.91 -14.10 -4.22
C GLN A 58 -5.49 -14.14 -5.68
N GLY A 59 -6.34 -13.63 -6.59
CA GLY A 59 -6.00 -13.58 -8.01
C GLY A 59 -4.77 -12.74 -8.32
N VAL A 60 -4.58 -11.64 -7.58
CA VAL A 60 -3.37 -10.81 -7.72
C VAL A 60 -2.14 -11.62 -7.30
N LEU A 61 -2.21 -12.33 -6.18
CA LEU A 61 -1.10 -13.16 -5.72
C LEU A 61 -0.79 -14.27 -6.73
N GLU A 62 -1.81 -14.85 -7.34
CA GLU A 62 -1.62 -15.86 -8.38
C GLU A 62 -0.86 -15.29 -9.58
N ASP A 63 -1.17 -14.05 -9.95
CA ASP A 63 -0.52 -13.40 -11.10
C ASP A 63 0.96 -13.10 -10.86
N ILE A 64 1.35 -12.81 -9.63
CA ILE A 64 2.73 -12.45 -9.31
C ILE A 64 3.58 -13.61 -8.80
N ALA A 65 2.96 -14.78 -8.53
CA ALA A 65 3.70 -15.96 -8.08
C ALA A 65 4.76 -16.35 -9.10
N GLY A 66 5.95 -16.72 -8.62
CA GLY A 66 7.06 -17.12 -9.48
C GLY A 66 7.72 -15.98 -10.24
N THR A 67 7.47 -14.74 -9.89
CA THR A 67 8.04 -13.58 -10.57
C THR A 67 8.81 -12.70 -9.60
N ARG A 68 9.53 -11.72 -10.14
CA ARG A 68 10.02 -10.59 -9.36
C ARG A 68 8.91 -9.53 -9.38
N ALA A 69 8.28 -9.29 -8.25
CA ALA A 69 7.16 -8.35 -8.18
C ALA A 69 7.66 -6.98 -7.74
N VAL A 70 7.20 -5.94 -8.41
CA VAL A 70 7.47 -4.54 -8.05
C VAL A 70 6.20 -3.96 -7.48
N PHE A 71 6.27 -3.53 -6.22
CA PHE A 71 5.15 -2.86 -5.55
C PHE A 71 5.34 -1.36 -5.61
N ASN A 72 4.27 -0.63 -5.79
CA ASN A 72 4.27 0.83 -5.87
C ASN A 72 3.17 1.39 -4.99
N ILE A 73 3.56 2.25 -4.05
CA ILE A 73 2.64 2.97 -3.17
C ILE A 73 2.74 4.44 -3.52
N VAL A 74 1.62 5.06 -3.90
CA VAL A 74 1.57 6.48 -4.21
C VAL A 74 1.00 7.20 -3.01
N ALA A 75 1.79 8.08 -2.40
CA ALA A 75 1.44 8.67 -1.11
C ALA A 75 2.04 10.05 -0.90
N GLU A 76 1.46 10.78 0.05
CA GLU A 76 1.98 12.06 0.52
C GLU A 76 1.56 12.29 1.98
N ALA A 77 2.35 13.07 2.70
CA ALA A 77 2.08 13.45 4.08
C ALA A 77 1.73 14.94 4.10
N ARG A 78 0.45 15.28 4.10
CA ARG A 78 0.00 16.68 4.00
C ARG A 78 -0.18 17.35 5.34
N GLU A 79 -0.84 16.67 6.26
CA GLU A 79 -1.14 17.24 7.57
C GLU A 79 -0.04 16.93 8.56
N GLY A 80 0.43 17.94 9.27
CA GLY A 80 1.43 17.79 10.30
C GLY A 80 2.85 17.65 9.78
N GLY A 81 3.07 17.61 8.46
CA GLY A 81 4.41 17.55 7.85
C GLY A 81 4.92 16.14 7.65
N ASP A 82 6.23 16.03 7.44
CA ASP A 82 6.89 14.77 7.09
C ASP A 82 6.70 13.68 8.14
N THR A 83 6.66 12.43 7.69
CA THR A 83 6.53 11.28 8.57
C THR A 83 7.40 10.14 8.07
N GLN A 84 7.72 9.22 8.98
CA GLN A 84 8.32 7.94 8.65
C GLN A 84 7.21 6.90 8.63
N ILE A 85 7.12 6.16 7.54
CA ILE A 85 6.14 5.07 7.44
C ILE A 85 6.85 3.73 7.42
N SER A 86 6.16 2.68 7.85
CA SER A 86 6.62 1.32 7.64
C SER A 86 5.59 0.56 6.80
N VAL A 87 6.09 -0.35 5.99
CA VAL A 87 5.27 -1.19 5.12
C VAL A 87 5.70 -2.63 5.33
N ASP A 88 4.74 -3.46 5.72
CA ASP A 88 4.91 -4.90 5.83
C ASP A 88 3.89 -5.57 4.90
N CYS A 89 4.17 -6.76 4.41
CA CYS A 89 3.14 -7.51 3.72
C CYS A 89 3.24 -8.99 4.03
N SER A 90 2.08 -9.62 4.01
CA SER A 90 1.92 -11.04 4.16
C SER A 90 1.24 -11.55 2.89
N LEU A 91 1.91 -12.41 2.15
CA LEU A 91 1.49 -12.83 0.82
C LEU A 91 1.10 -14.31 0.76
N ALA A 92 0.53 -14.79 1.85
CA ALA A 92 0.13 -16.19 1.98
C ALA A 92 1.32 -17.11 1.71
N GLU A 93 1.16 -18.15 0.89
CA GLU A 93 2.24 -19.09 0.57
C GLU A 93 3.43 -18.46 -0.15
N LEU A 94 3.27 -17.25 -0.69
CA LEU A 94 4.38 -16.54 -1.32
C LEU A 94 5.35 -15.92 -0.31
N GLY A 95 4.98 -15.89 0.96
CA GLY A 95 5.83 -15.39 2.04
C GLY A 95 5.60 -13.92 2.37
N ASP A 96 6.52 -13.35 3.11
CA ASP A 96 6.47 -11.96 3.56
C ASP A 96 7.39 -11.11 2.69
N CYS A 97 7.07 -9.81 2.57
CA CYS A 97 7.93 -8.91 1.79
C CYS A 97 9.04 -8.27 2.63
N GLY A 98 9.10 -8.58 3.93
CA GLY A 98 10.00 -7.89 4.85
C GLY A 98 9.52 -6.48 5.15
N ARG A 99 10.05 -5.89 6.20
CA ARG A 99 9.67 -4.52 6.58
C ARG A 99 10.44 -3.51 5.75
N LYS A 100 9.72 -2.56 5.16
CA LYS A 100 10.29 -1.43 4.44
C LYS A 100 9.97 -0.15 5.22
N ARG A 101 10.87 0.82 5.18
CA ARG A 101 10.63 2.13 5.80
C ARG A 101 10.89 3.21 4.77
N TYR A 102 10.06 4.24 4.78
CA TYR A 102 10.18 5.37 3.88
C TYR A 102 9.94 6.67 4.62
N ALA A 103 10.65 7.72 4.20
CA ALA A 103 10.34 9.08 4.61
C ALA A 103 9.33 9.63 3.60
N VAL A 104 8.16 10.03 4.07
CA VAL A 104 7.09 10.56 3.23
C VAL A 104 6.92 12.04 3.54
N GLY A 105 7.01 12.86 2.52
CA GLY A 105 6.88 14.30 2.64
C GLY A 105 5.60 14.84 2.02
N ALA A 106 5.51 16.16 1.92
CA ALA A 106 4.31 16.85 1.43
C ALA A 106 4.06 16.62 -0.07
N ALA A 107 5.09 16.29 -0.84
CA ALA A 107 4.94 16.01 -2.26
C ALA A 107 4.42 14.60 -2.48
N ARG A 108 3.48 14.46 -3.41
CA ARG A 108 3.01 13.13 -3.83
C ARG A 108 4.13 12.43 -4.56
N GLU A 109 4.51 11.25 -4.08
CA GLU A 109 5.60 10.47 -4.65
C GLU A 109 5.24 9.00 -4.70
N GLU A 110 6.02 8.26 -5.48
CA GLU A 110 5.90 6.82 -5.59
C GLU A 110 6.97 6.16 -4.73
N TYR A 111 6.56 5.18 -3.95
CA TYR A 111 7.45 4.40 -3.07
C TYR A 111 7.43 2.98 -3.57
N LEU A 112 8.59 2.51 -4.06
CA LEU A 112 8.68 1.23 -4.73
C LEU A 112 9.58 0.27 -3.97
N PHE A 113 9.22 -1.01 -4.01
CA PHE A 113 10.11 -2.08 -3.56
C PHE A 113 9.89 -3.32 -4.43
N GLU A 114 10.91 -4.15 -4.51
CA GLU A 114 10.87 -5.37 -5.30
C GLU A 114 11.05 -6.58 -4.40
N ILE A 115 10.43 -7.69 -4.78
CA ILE A 115 10.58 -8.94 -4.07
C ILE A 115 10.52 -10.11 -5.06
N GLU A 116 11.47 -11.05 -4.91
CA GLU A 116 11.45 -12.32 -5.62
C GLU A 116 10.46 -13.24 -4.94
N LEU A 117 9.50 -13.76 -5.71
CA LEU A 117 8.44 -14.61 -5.17
C LEU A 117 8.55 -16.04 -5.67
N PRO A 118 8.33 -17.02 -4.78
CA PRO A 118 8.33 -18.42 -5.20
C PRO A 118 7.13 -18.72 -6.08
N ALA A 119 7.24 -19.81 -6.85
CA ALA A 119 6.15 -20.25 -7.73
C ALA A 119 5.09 -21.06 -6.97
N SER A 120 4.91 -20.80 -5.68
CA SER A 120 3.91 -21.47 -4.86
C SER A 120 2.52 -20.97 -5.24
N ARG A 121 1.52 -21.82 -5.02
CA ARG A 121 0.14 -21.44 -5.30
C ARG A 121 -0.48 -20.84 -4.04
N PRO A 122 -0.91 -19.58 -4.07
CA PRO A 122 -1.56 -19.00 -2.91
C PRO A 122 -2.97 -19.56 -2.73
N GLY A 123 -3.29 -19.99 -1.51
CA GLY A 123 -4.61 -20.53 -1.16
C GLY A 123 -5.58 -19.47 -0.65
N THR A 124 -5.13 -18.23 -0.49
CA THR A 124 -5.93 -17.13 0.01
C THR A 124 -5.32 -15.83 -0.48
N GLY A 125 -5.95 -14.70 -0.19
CA GLY A 125 -5.38 -13.39 -0.43
C GLY A 125 -4.31 -13.04 0.59
N GLY A 126 -3.71 -11.87 0.42
CA GLY A 126 -2.70 -11.34 1.31
C GLY A 126 -3.07 -9.97 1.84
N THR A 127 -2.10 -9.31 2.48
CA THR A 127 -2.31 -8.02 3.13
C THR A 127 -1.05 -7.18 3.04
N ILE A 128 -1.22 -5.88 2.78
CA ILE A 128 -0.17 -4.88 3.00
C ILE A 128 -0.57 -4.10 4.24
N ALA A 129 0.34 -3.98 5.20
CA ALA A 129 0.13 -3.24 6.44
C ALA A 129 1.00 -1.99 6.41
N ILE A 130 0.38 -0.83 6.53
CA ILE A 130 1.10 0.46 6.53
C ILE A 130 0.89 1.15 7.86
N ASN A 131 2.00 1.43 8.55
CA ASN A 131 2.00 2.32 9.70
C ASN A 131 2.43 3.70 9.21
N PRO A 132 1.52 4.69 9.19
CA PRO A 132 1.83 6.01 8.65
C PRO A 132 2.64 6.90 9.58
N ASP A 133 2.93 6.46 10.80
CA ASP A 133 3.49 7.32 11.84
C ASP A 133 4.36 6.52 12.80
N VAL A 134 5.45 5.97 12.27
CA VAL A 134 6.34 5.10 13.04
C VAL A 134 6.90 5.81 14.28
N GLU A 135 7.12 7.12 14.17
CA GLU A 135 7.70 7.91 15.26
C GLU A 135 6.67 8.36 16.29
N GLY A 136 5.37 8.09 16.06
CA GLY A 136 4.33 8.42 17.02
C GLY A 136 4.11 9.92 17.20
N ARG A 137 4.18 10.69 16.11
CA ARG A 137 4.07 12.15 16.14
C ARG A 137 2.68 12.66 15.76
N GLY A 138 1.72 11.77 15.57
CA GLY A 138 0.35 12.15 15.18
C GLY A 138 0.21 12.50 13.71
N ARG A 139 1.09 11.97 12.85
CA ARG A 139 1.08 12.28 11.42
C ARG A 139 0.07 11.42 10.65
N ALA A 140 -0.48 11.99 9.58
CA ALA A 140 -1.36 11.29 8.66
C ALA A 140 -0.70 11.19 7.30
N VAL A 141 -1.05 10.12 6.56
CA VAL A 141 -0.57 9.92 5.19
C VAL A 141 -1.78 9.71 4.29
N ASP A 142 -1.74 10.35 3.12
CA ASP A 142 -2.76 10.19 2.10
C ASP A 142 -2.26 9.17 1.08
N ILE A 143 -3.00 8.07 0.95
CA ILE A 143 -2.68 7.00 0.00
C ILE A 143 -3.55 7.18 -1.24
N HIS A 144 -2.92 7.33 -2.39
CA HIS A 144 -3.60 7.55 -3.66
C HIS A 144 -3.76 6.27 -4.46
N ALA A 145 -2.82 5.34 -4.34
CA ALA A 145 -2.88 4.06 -5.04
C ALA A 145 -1.87 3.09 -4.45
N ILE A 146 -2.15 1.81 -4.56
CA ILE A 146 -1.20 0.74 -4.32
C ILE A 146 -1.33 -0.22 -5.49
N ARG A 147 -0.22 -0.51 -6.16
CA ARG A 147 -0.18 -1.36 -7.36
C ARG A 147 0.97 -2.33 -7.28
N VAL A 148 0.89 -3.40 -8.06
CA VAL A 148 1.98 -4.36 -8.20
C VAL A 148 2.13 -4.74 -9.66
N ARG A 149 3.36 -5.01 -10.07
CA ARG A 149 3.68 -5.41 -11.43
C ARG A 149 4.61 -6.62 -11.40
N PRO A 150 4.23 -7.75 -12.03
CA PRO A 150 5.15 -8.86 -12.18
C PRO A 150 6.19 -8.55 -13.26
N VAL A 151 7.44 -8.88 -12.98
CA VAL A 151 8.53 -8.79 -13.95
C VAL A 151 9.02 -10.22 -14.20
N ARG A 152 8.83 -10.67 -15.40
CA ARG A 152 9.16 -12.04 -15.81
C ARG A 152 10.45 -12.08 -16.62
#